data_55c9bf8d29a2d3cedb565519b13cc5d5
#
_entry.id   55c9bf8d29a2d3cedb565519b13cc5d5
#
_cell.length_a   1.000
_cell.length_b   1.000
_cell.length_c   1.000
_cell.angle_alpha   90.00
_cell.angle_beta   90.00
_cell.angle_gamma   90.00
#
_symmetry.space_group_name_H-M   'P 1'
#
loop_
_entity.id
_entity.type
_entity.pdbx_description
1 polymer ?
#
loop_
_entity_poly.entity_id
_entity_poly.type
_entity_poly.pdbx_seq_one_letter_code
_entity_poly.pdbx_strand_id
1 'polypeptide(L)'
;MDYKTAGVNIALADSLINKISSKSDQIGKFAANFTLDKKLNRDLVASCDGVGTKILLALEAKRKYNRSLKSIGQDCVAMVINDILCENAEPLFFMDYLSTSKLNESDYLEIIQGIQDACEYVNIPLIGGETAELPGMFTEGSVDVCGFAVGTKHFLDFSKVELGDLVIGIHSTGVHSNGFSLVRKLLIEYPVCDEHMEQLLEPTQLYHNHIKMLRSNFVDIKAIAHITGGGFSNINRVLSKLVTIQYYDADPFYEHEEIFKWIQNKSQLSNIEMQNTFNCGIGMMVVIPATRLKDIPFSDYSVLGKIIPCS
;
A
#
# COMPACT_ATOMS: atom_id res chain seq x y z
N MET A 1 11.04 11.07 -17.68
CA MET A 1 11.33 9.61 -17.50
C MET A 1 10.10 9.01 -16.83
N ASP A 2 9.51 7.97 -17.40
CA ASP A 2 8.29 7.36 -16.88
C ASP A 2 8.55 6.01 -16.18
N TYR A 3 7.52 5.47 -15.52
CA TYR A 3 7.59 4.23 -14.75
C TYR A 3 7.88 3.01 -15.65
N LYS A 4 7.43 3.05 -16.91
CA LYS A 4 7.68 1.99 -17.89
C LYS A 4 9.16 1.97 -18.34
N THR A 5 9.75 3.13 -18.57
CA THR A 5 11.19 3.24 -18.88
C THR A 5 12.07 2.88 -17.67
N ALA A 6 11.50 2.95 -16.45
CA ALA A 6 12.13 2.45 -15.24
C ALA A 6 12.09 0.92 -15.10
N GLY A 7 11.45 0.21 -16.04
CA GLY A 7 11.41 -1.26 -16.07
C GLY A 7 10.12 -1.87 -15.49
N VAL A 8 9.11 -1.05 -15.11
CA VAL A 8 7.85 -1.52 -14.54
C VAL A 8 6.72 -1.34 -15.56
N ASN A 9 6.08 -2.43 -15.96
CA ASN A 9 4.97 -2.42 -16.91
C ASN A 9 3.66 -2.81 -16.23
N ILE A 10 2.99 -1.83 -15.61
CA ILE A 10 1.72 -2.02 -14.91
C ILE A 10 0.65 -2.58 -15.86
N ALA A 11 0.53 -2.05 -17.08
CA ALA A 11 -0.48 -2.49 -18.04
C ALA A 11 -0.32 -3.99 -18.41
N LEU A 12 0.92 -4.48 -18.51
CA LEU A 12 1.17 -5.91 -18.73
C LEU A 12 0.77 -6.73 -17.50
N ALA A 13 1.14 -6.29 -16.30
CA ALA A 13 0.76 -6.95 -15.06
C ALA A 13 -0.77 -7.05 -14.92
N ASP A 14 -1.51 -5.96 -15.13
CA ASP A 14 -2.98 -5.94 -15.10
C ASP A 14 -3.58 -6.88 -16.15
N SER A 15 -3.01 -6.92 -17.36
CA SER A 15 -3.47 -7.84 -18.41
C SER A 15 -3.29 -9.30 -18.01
N LEU A 16 -2.19 -9.64 -17.34
CA LEU A 16 -1.92 -11.01 -16.86
C LEU A 16 -2.85 -11.36 -15.70
N ILE A 17 -3.05 -10.45 -14.74
CA ILE A 17 -3.99 -10.65 -13.62
C ILE A 17 -5.41 -10.86 -14.17
N ASN A 18 -5.87 -10.08 -15.13
CA ASN A 18 -7.17 -10.25 -15.76
C ASN A 18 -7.35 -11.63 -16.43
N LYS A 19 -6.29 -12.20 -17.02
CA LYS A 19 -6.31 -13.55 -17.60
C LYS A 19 -6.42 -14.64 -16.55
N ILE A 20 -5.85 -14.43 -15.36
CA ILE A 20 -5.89 -15.40 -14.25
C ILE A 20 -7.24 -15.29 -13.53
N SER A 21 -7.68 -14.07 -13.21
CA SER A 21 -8.95 -13.84 -12.50
C SER A 21 -10.17 -14.28 -13.30
N SER A 22 -10.10 -14.31 -14.63
CA SER A 22 -11.16 -14.92 -15.45
C SER A 22 -11.36 -16.42 -15.20
N LYS A 23 -10.41 -17.08 -14.52
CA LYS A 23 -10.44 -18.51 -14.20
C LYS A 23 -10.79 -18.83 -12.74
N SER A 24 -10.87 -17.82 -11.88
CA SER A 24 -11.17 -18.01 -10.45
C SER A 24 -11.83 -16.77 -9.86
N ASP A 25 -13.06 -16.93 -9.39
CA ASP A 25 -13.83 -15.89 -8.71
C ASP A 25 -13.26 -15.54 -7.32
N GLN A 26 -12.27 -16.31 -6.83
CA GLN A 26 -11.64 -16.10 -5.53
C GLN A 26 -10.50 -15.07 -5.58
N ILE A 27 -10.01 -14.73 -6.77
CA ILE A 27 -9.00 -13.69 -6.93
C ILE A 27 -9.69 -12.34 -6.71
N GLY A 28 -9.44 -11.74 -5.55
CA GLY A 28 -10.02 -10.47 -5.11
C GLY A 28 -9.39 -9.25 -5.78
N LYS A 29 -9.86 -8.10 -5.41
CA LYS A 29 -9.43 -6.81 -5.96
C LYS A 29 -8.12 -6.33 -5.36
N PHE A 30 -7.94 -6.53 -4.06
CA PHE A 30 -6.74 -6.25 -3.28
C PHE A 30 -6.22 -7.53 -2.62
N ALA A 31 -7.10 -8.34 -2.03
CA ALA A 31 -6.76 -9.61 -1.42
C ALA A 31 -7.70 -10.72 -1.92
N ALA A 32 -7.30 -11.97 -1.77
CA ALA A 32 -8.10 -13.13 -2.17
C ALA A 32 -9.17 -13.47 -1.13
N ASN A 33 -10.36 -13.87 -1.58
CA ASN A 33 -11.45 -14.31 -0.71
C ASN A 33 -11.59 -15.84 -0.78
N PHE A 34 -11.66 -16.50 0.36
CA PHE A 34 -11.84 -17.94 0.47
C PHE A 34 -12.98 -18.28 1.43
N THR A 35 -14.05 -18.88 0.91
CA THR A 35 -15.19 -19.31 1.72
C THR A 35 -14.83 -20.57 2.51
N LEU A 36 -14.65 -20.43 3.83
CA LEU A 36 -14.30 -21.54 4.71
C LEU A 36 -15.49 -22.48 4.93
N ASP A 37 -16.65 -21.92 5.26
CA ASP A 37 -17.90 -22.67 5.44
C ASP A 37 -19.11 -21.77 5.14
N LYS A 38 -19.86 -22.13 4.10
CA LYS A 38 -21.09 -21.41 3.71
C LYS A 38 -22.16 -21.39 4.81
N LYS A 39 -22.17 -22.39 5.72
CA LYS A 39 -23.11 -22.44 6.84
C LYS A 39 -22.74 -21.53 7.99
N LEU A 40 -21.45 -21.27 8.19
CA LEU A 40 -20.94 -20.43 9.28
C LEU A 40 -20.79 -18.96 8.87
N ASN A 41 -20.99 -18.65 7.60
CA ASN A 41 -20.78 -17.30 7.02
C ASN A 41 -19.42 -16.70 7.44
N ARG A 42 -18.38 -17.52 7.36
CA ARG A 42 -17.00 -17.14 7.72
C ARG A 42 -16.13 -17.29 6.49
N ASP A 43 -15.82 -16.16 5.88
CA ASP A 43 -14.87 -16.10 4.79
C ASP A 43 -13.50 -15.67 5.31
N LEU A 44 -12.46 -16.30 4.77
CA LEU A 44 -11.09 -15.87 4.96
C LEU A 44 -10.69 -14.91 3.85
N VAL A 45 -9.82 -13.99 4.18
CA VAL A 45 -9.16 -13.08 3.23
C VAL A 45 -7.66 -13.29 3.36
N ALA A 46 -6.97 -13.46 2.25
CA ALA A 46 -5.52 -13.64 2.25
C ALA A 46 -4.87 -12.69 1.25
N SER A 47 -3.78 -12.08 1.66
CA SER A 47 -2.94 -11.23 0.82
C SER A 47 -1.49 -11.65 0.90
N CYS A 48 -0.76 -11.44 -0.21
CA CYS A 48 0.69 -11.65 -0.30
C CYS A 48 1.27 -10.53 -1.16
N ASP A 49 2.22 -9.79 -0.62
CA ASP A 49 2.88 -8.69 -1.33
C ASP A 49 4.32 -8.48 -0.84
N GLY A 50 5.15 -7.86 -1.69
CA GLY A 50 6.53 -7.52 -1.40
C GLY A 50 6.73 -6.02 -1.21
N VAL A 51 7.89 -5.65 -0.63
CA VAL A 51 8.27 -4.23 -0.47
C VAL A 51 8.73 -3.62 -1.80
N GLY A 52 9.26 -4.43 -2.70
CA GLY A 52 9.81 -3.96 -3.97
C GLY A 52 11.15 -3.22 -3.83
N THR A 53 11.45 -2.35 -4.80
CA THR A 53 12.80 -1.81 -4.94
C THR A 53 13.18 -0.71 -3.94
N LYS A 54 12.28 -0.31 -3.02
CA LYS A 54 12.60 0.56 -1.87
C LYS A 54 13.71 -0.05 -1.01
N ILE A 55 13.69 -1.37 -0.82
CA ILE A 55 14.69 -2.08 -0.01
C ILE A 55 16.13 -1.83 -0.51
N LEU A 56 16.33 -1.68 -1.82
CA LEU A 56 17.66 -1.41 -2.37
C LEU A 56 18.18 -0.02 -1.98
N LEU A 57 17.28 0.97 -1.89
CA LEU A 57 17.62 2.31 -1.40
C LEU A 57 17.91 2.27 0.12
N ALA A 58 17.12 1.53 0.88
CA ALA A 58 17.32 1.37 2.31
C ALA A 58 18.67 0.68 2.64
N LEU A 59 19.04 -0.36 1.90
CA LEU A 59 20.34 -1.03 2.01
C LEU A 59 21.51 -0.09 1.67
N GLU A 60 21.34 0.79 0.67
CA GLU A 60 22.33 1.79 0.35
C GLU A 60 22.46 2.83 1.47
N ALA A 61 21.33 3.30 2.02
CA ALA A 61 21.31 4.24 3.14
C ALA A 61 21.91 3.62 4.42
N LYS A 62 21.68 2.33 4.68
CA LYS A 62 22.33 1.62 5.77
C LYS A 62 23.85 1.60 5.60
N ARG A 63 24.34 1.26 4.42
CA ARG A 63 25.79 1.22 4.14
C ARG A 63 26.47 2.57 4.25
N LYS A 64 25.82 3.65 3.79
CA LYS A 64 26.39 5.00 3.77
C LYS A 64 26.22 5.76 5.08
N TYR A 65 25.09 5.61 5.74
CA TYR A 65 24.64 6.47 6.84
C TYR A 65 24.29 5.67 8.10
N ASN A 66 24.50 4.35 8.10
CA ASN A 66 24.12 3.44 9.18
C ASN A 66 22.64 3.54 9.60
N ARG A 67 21.74 3.75 8.61
CA ARG A 67 20.29 3.79 8.86
C ARG A 67 19.74 2.39 9.10
N SER A 68 18.76 2.30 10.01
CA SER A 68 18.11 1.03 10.31
C SER A 68 17.24 0.54 9.15
N LEU A 69 17.15 -0.79 8.99
CA LEU A 69 16.25 -1.46 8.05
C LEU A 69 14.89 -1.83 8.65
N LYS A 70 14.58 -1.43 9.88
CA LYS A 70 13.31 -1.72 10.54
C LYS A 70 12.11 -1.18 9.73
N SER A 71 12.26 -0.02 9.07
CA SER A 71 11.23 0.55 8.19
C SER A 71 10.82 -0.40 7.07
N ILE A 72 11.74 -1.21 6.54
CA ILE A 72 11.45 -2.22 5.51
C ILE A 72 10.58 -3.35 6.07
N GLY A 73 10.79 -3.75 7.32
CA GLY A 73 9.92 -4.70 8.00
C GLY A 73 8.49 -4.18 8.15
N GLN A 74 8.33 -2.91 8.53
CA GLN A 74 7.01 -2.27 8.58
C GLN A 74 6.38 -2.14 7.18
N ASP A 75 7.15 -1.77 6.15
CA ASP A 75 6.67 -1.75 4.77
C ASP A 75 6.09 -3.11 4.37
N CYS A 76 6.80 -4.20 4.68
CA CYS A 76 6.37 -5.56 4.38
C CYS A 76 5.01 -5.89 4.99
N VAL A 77 4.81 -5.57 6.27
CA VAL A 77 3.54 -5.80 6.97
C VAL A 77 2.44 -4.89 6.42
N ALA A 78 2.74 -3.60 6.21
CA ALA A 78 1.76 -2.61 5.79
C ALA A 78 1.19 -2.91 4.39
N MET A 79 2.01 -3.34 3.44
CA MET A 79 1.56 -3.69 2.08
C MET A 79 0.47 -4.77 2.12
N VAL A 80 0.65 -5.79 2.96
CA VAL A 80 -0.26 -6.93 3.06
C VAL A 80 -1.49 -6.63 3.92
N ILE A 81 -1.28 -6.01 5.09
CA ILE A 81 -2.37 -5.74 6.03
C ILE A 81 -3.35 -4.70 5.48
N ASN A 82 -2.85 -3.63 4.85
CA ASN A 82 -3.70 -2.62 4.23
C ASN A 82 -4.59 -3.21 3.13
N ASP A 83 -4.10 -4.18 2.37
CA ASP A 83 -4.89 -4.87 1.35
C ASP A 83 -5.99 -5.76 1.96
N ILE A 84 -5.72 -6.42 3.10
CA ILE A 84 -6.75 -7.17 3.85
C ILE A 84 -7.88 -6.24 4.32
N LEU A 85 -7.54 -5.02 4.78
CA LEU A 85 -8.54 -4.02 5.19
C LEU A 85 -9.46 -3.61 4.03
N CYS A 86 -8.94 -3.57 2.79
CA CYS A 86 -9.72 -3.22 1.59
C CYS A 86 -10.83 -4.25 1.28
N GLU A 87 -10.68 -5.49 1.73
CA GLU A 87 -11.66 -6.56 1.57
C GLU A 87 -12.62 -6.68 2.80
N ASN A 88 -12.70 -5.64 3.64
CA ASN A 88 -13.50 -5.60 4.86
C ASN A 88 -13.17 -6.75 5.84
N ALA A 89 -11.91 -7.02 6.03
CA ALA A 89 -11.45 -8.10 6.89
C ALA A 89 -10.58 -7.61 8.05
N GLU A 90 -10.54 -8.40 9.11
CA GLU A 90 -9.66 -8.20 10.26
C GLU A 90 -8.49 -9.19 10.14
N PRO A 91 -7.24 -8.73 10.15
CA PRO A 91 -6.08 -9.60 10.05
C PRO A 91 -5.95 -10.50 11.30
N LEU A 92 -5.51 -11.75 11.10
CA LEU A 92 -5.37 -12.76 12.16
C LEU A 92 -3.92 -13.08 12.49
N PHE A 93 -3.09 -13.25 11.48
CA PHE A 93 -1.67 -13.57 11.62
C PHE A 93 -0.88 -13.16 10.39
N PHE A 94 0.43 -13.08 10.55
CA PHE A 94 1.39 -12.75 9.51
C PHE A 94 2.48 -13.82 9.39
N MET A 95 3.03 -13.97 8.18
CA MET A 95 4.22 -14.75 7.85
C MET A 95 5.07 -13.96 6.88
N ASP A 96 6.39 -14.17 6.89
CA ASP A 96 7.31 -13.51 5.96
C ASP A 96 8.08 -14.52 5.10
N TYR A 97 8.60 -14.04 3.98
CA TYR A 97 9.61 -14.70 3.18
C TYR A 97 10.73 -13.71 2.88
N LEU A 98 11.90 -13.96 3.43
CA LEU A 98 13.10 -13.16 3.18
C LEU A 98 14.09 -13.98 2.35
N SER A 99 14.51 -13.42 1.23
CA SER A 99 15.49 -14.04 0.34
C SER A 99 16.67 -13.10 0.07
N THR A 100 17.87 -13.65 0.02
CA THR A 100 19.10 -12.89 -0.17
C THR A 100 20.15 -13.69 -0.93
N SER A 101 21.13 -13.00 -1.51
CA SER A 101 22.31 -13.68 -2.09
C SER A 101 23.19 -14.33 -1.02
N LYS A 102 23.35 -13.65 0.11
CA LYS A 102 24.12 -14.08 1.28
C LYS A 102 23.54 -13.42 2.53
N LEU A 103 23.28 -14.20 3.55
CA LEU A 103 22.69 -13.74 4.78
C LEU A 103 23.67 -12.82 5.53
N ASN A 104 23.16 -11.64 5.91
CA ASN A 104 23.80 -10.72 6.84
C ASN A 104 22.96 -10.69 8.12
N GLU A 105 23.53 -11.11 9.24
CA GLU A 105 22.81 -11.25 10.50
C GLU A 105 22.18 -9.92 10.96
N SER A 106 22.93 -8.82 10.89
CA SER A 106 22.44 -7.49 11.32
C SER A 106 21.26 -7.01 10.45
N ASP A 107 21.37 -7.14 9.13
CA ASP A 107 20.32 -6.72 8.20
C ASP A 107 19.05 -7.55 8.40
N TYR A 108 19.22 -8.87 8.53
CA TYR A 108 18.13 -9.81 8.80
C TYR A 108 17.41 -9.46 10.11
N LEU A 109 18.13 -9.33 11.21
CA LEU A 109 17.53 -9.06 12.51
C LEU A 109 16.79 -7.73 12.55
N GLU A 110 17.28 -6.67 11.87
CA GLU A 110 16.58 -5.40 11.80
C GLU A 110 15.29 -5.49 11.01
N ILE A 111 15.29 -6.18 9.85
CA ILE A 111 14.07 -6.35 9.04
C ILE A 111 13.03 -7.16 9.81
N ILE A 112 13.42 -8.29 10.41
CA ILE A 112 12.50 -9.13 11.20
C ILE A 112 11.99 -8.39 12.43
N GLN A 113 12.83 -7.60 13.11
CA GLN A 113 12.37 -6.76 14.22
C GLN A 113 11.33 -5.74 13.76
N GLY A 114 11.53 -5.13 12.59
CA GLY A 114 10.52 -4.22 12.01
C GLY A 114 9.20 -4.92 11.67
N ILE A 115 9.25 -6.17 11.19
CA ILE A 115 8.04 -7.00 10.99
C ILE A 115 7.36 -7.28 12.33
N GLN A 116 8.10 -7.66 13.35
CA GLN A 116 7.57 -7.94 14.69
C GLN A 116 6.92 -6.70 15.31
N ASP A 117 7.61 -5.56 15.29
CA ASP A 117 7.11 -4.28 15.82
C ASP A 117 5.80 -3.88 15.09
N ALA A 118 5.73 -4.05 13.77
CA ALA A 118 4.55 -3.75 12.97
C ALA A 118 3.38 -4.73 13.24
N CYS A 119 3.66 -6.02 13.40
CA CYS A 119 2.67 -7.02 13.78
C CYS A 119 2.10 -6.73 15.19
N GLU A 120 2.95 -6.34 16.14
CA GLU A 120 2.53 -5.93 17.48
C GLU A 120 1.62 -4.69 17.42
N TYR A 121 1.98 -3.67 16.60
CA TYR A 121 1.18 -2.46 16.42
C TYR A 121 -0.25 -2.76 15.94
N VAL A 122 -0.44 -3.74 15.04
CA VAL A 122 -1.77 -4.17 14.57
C VAL A 122 -2.37 -5.29 15.42
N ASN A 123 -1.68 -5.72 16.49
CA ASN A 123 -2.10 -6.75 17.43
C ASN A 123 -2.36 -8.13 16.78
N ILE A 124 -1.44 -8.56 15.91
CA ILE A 124 -1.46 -9.90 15.31
C ILE A 124 -0.11 -10.60 15.53
N PRO A 125 -0.07 -11.94 15.66
CA PRO A 125 1.18 -12.67 15.79
C PRO A 125 1.90 -12.81 14.42
N LEU A 126 3.24 -12.69 14.43
CA LEU A 126 4.11 -13.29 13.43
C LEU A 126 4.26 -14.78 13.80
N ILE A 127 3.70 -15.68 12.98
CA ILE A 127 3.62 -17.11 13.34
C ILE A 127 4.70 -17.98 12.68
N GLY A 128 5.49 -17.42 11.79
CA GLY A 128 6.57 -18.10 11.07
C GLY A 128 6.95 -17.38 9.80
N GLY A 129 7.77 -18.03 9.02
CA GLY A 129 8.27 -17.50 7.75
C GLY A 129 9.29 -18.43 7.14
N GLU A 130 10.01 -17.94 6.13
CA GLU A 130 11.10 -18.63 5.47
C GLU A 130 12.25 -17.66 5.22
N THR A 131 13.48 -18.15 5.39
CA THR A 131 14.71 -17.40 5.09
C THR A 131 15.59 -18.20 4.14
N ALA A 132 15.77 -17.67 2.92
CA ALA A 132 16.49 -18.36 1.86
C ALA A 132 17.77 -17.64 1.45
N GLU A 133 18.90 -18.34 1.48
CA GLU A 133 20.11 -17.92 0.79
C GLU A 133 20.09 -18.48 -0.65
N LEU A 134 20.12 -17.58 -1.63
CA LEU A 134 19.98 -17.91 -3.05
C LEU A 134 21.18 -17.34 -3.85
N PRO A 135 22.41 -17.87 -3.63
CA PRO A 135 23.59 -17.40 -4.34
C PRO A 135 23.43 -17.64 -5.85
N GLY A 136 23.74 -16.62 -6.64
CA GLY A 136 23.59 -16.66 -8.10
C GLY A 136 22.21 -16.24 -8.63
N MET A 137 21.17 -16.22 -7.81
CA MET A 137 19.87 -15.61 -8.18
C MET A 137 19.86 -14.12 -7.90
N PHE A 138 20.49 -13.69 -6.85
CA PHE A 138 20.59 -12.29 -6.44
C PHE A 138 22.01 -11.75 -6.64
N THR A 139 22.10 -10.45 -6.93
CA THR A 139 23.35 -9.70 -6.84
C THR A 139 23.81 -9.68 -5.39
N GLU A 140 25.12 -9.76 -5.14
CA GLU A 140 25.68 -9.75 -3.80
C GLU A 140 25.20 -8.52 -3.00
N GLY A 141 24.73 -8.76 -1.78
CA GLY A 141 24.18 -7.75 -0.88
C GLY A 141 22.77 -7.26 -1.25
N SER A 142 22.07 -7.96 -2.16
CA SER A 142 20.63 -7.73 -2.42
C SER A 142 19.81 -8.62 -1.49
N VAL A 143 18.67 -8.08 -1.07
CA VAL A 143 17.63 -8.74 -0.26
C VAL A 143 16.29 -8.48 -0.91
N ASP A 144 15.39 -9.46 -0.87
CA ASP A 144 13.97 -9.28 -1.12
C ASP A 144 13.16 -9.78 0.08
N VAL A 145 12.06 -9.10 0.39
CA VAL A 145 11.16 -9.49 1.48
C VAL A 145 9.73 -9.37 1.03
N CYS A 146 8.97 -10.40 1.34
CA CYS A 146 7.55 -10.54 1.01
C CYS A 146 6.79 -10.95 2.27
N GLY A 147 5.60 -10.41 2.43
CA GLY A 147 4.68 -10.77 3.49
C GLY A 147 3.51 -11.59 2.98
N PHE A 148 2.96 -12.40 3.86
CA PHE A 148 1.72 -13.12 3.69
C PHE A 148 0.88 -13.00 4.96
N ALA A 149 -0.40 -12.67 4.83
CA ALA A 149 -1.32 -12.65 5.95
C ALA A 149 -2.67 -13.25 5.60
N VAL A 150 -3.36 -13.71 6.63
CA VAL A 150 -4.74 -14.16 6.57
C VAL A 150 -5.57 -13.33 7.54
N GLY A 151 -6.76 -12.94 7.11
CA GLY A 151 -7.77 -12.27 7.92
C GLY A 151 -9.11 -12.98 7.83
N THR A 152 -10.03 -12.58 8.69
CA THR A 152 -11.45 -12.98 8.62
C THR A 152 -12.28 -11.81 8.14
N LYS A 153 -13.17 -12.05 7.18
CA LYS A 153 -14.12 -11.04 6.72
C LYS A 153 -15.07 -10.64 7.85
N HIS A 154 -15.40 -9.35 7.93
CA HIS A 154 -16.40 -8.88 8.87
C HIS A 154 -17.78 -9.47 8.54
N PHE A 155 -18.60 -9.64 9.57
CA PHE A 155 -19.91 -10.26 9.46
C PHE A 155 -20.86 -9.49 8.53
N LEU A 156 -20.74 -8.16 8.51
CA LEU A 156 -21.49 -7.29 7.60
C LEU A 156 -20.57 -6.87 6.45
N ASP A 157 -21.02 -7.08 5.23
CA ASP A 157 -20.37 -6.52 4.04
C ASP A 157 -20.42 -4.99 4.05
N PHE A 158 -19.56 -4.38 3.24
CA PHE A 158 -19.67 -2.95 2.96
C PHE A 158 -21.05 -2.64 2.37
N SER A 159 -21.67 -1.55 2.82
CA SER A 159 -22.89 -1.06 2.19
C SER A 159 -22.61 -0.54 0.78
N LYS A 160 -23.64 -0.49 -0.05
CA LYS A 160 -23.51 -0.09 -1.46
C LYS A 160 -23.08 1.38 -1.57
N VAL A 161 -22.10 1.65 -2.43
CA VAL A 161 -21.70 3.00 -2.81
C VAL A 161 -22.84 3.68 -3.57
N GLU A 162 -23.19 4.91 -3.17
CA GLU A 162 -24.29 5.71 -3.72
C GLU A 162 -23.79 7.05 -4.25
N LEU A 163 -24.58 7.67 -5.12
CA LEU A 163 -24.30 9.01 -5.63
C LEU A 163 -24.31 10.04 -4.49
N GLY A 164 -23.33 10.89 -4.44
CA GLY A 164 -23.16 11.89 -3.38
C GLY A 164 -22.37 11.43 -2.17
N ASP A 165 -22.01 10.13 -2.08
CA ASP A 165 -21.05 9.67 -1.08
C ASP A 165 -19.71 10.40 -1.24
N LEU A 166 -19.03 10.64 -0.13
CA LEU A 166 -17.72 11.29 -0.14
C LEU A 166 -16.60 10.26 -0.23
N VAL A 167 -15.55 10.65 -0.92
CA VAL A 167 -14.26 9.97 -0.91
C VAL A 167 -13.33 10.75 -0.01
N ILE A 168 -12.95 10.15 1.11
CA ILE A 168 -11.91 10.68 2.00
C ILE A 168 -10.59 9.99 1.69
N GLY A 169 -9.50 10.75 1.73
CA GLY A 169 -8.14 10.25 1.63
C GLY A 169 -7.46 10.35 2.98
N ILE A 170 -7.05 9.24 3.56
CA ILE A 170 -6.23 9.22 4.77
C ILE A 170 -4.79 9.46 4.35
N HIS A 171 -4.11 10.40 5.03
CA HIS A 171 -2.79 10.84 4.64
C HIS A 171 -1.76 9.71 4.70
N SER A 172 -0.73 9.80 3.86
CA SER A 172 0.43 8.91 3.90
C SER A 172 1.52 9.50 4.80
N THR A 173 2.45 8.67 5.22
CA THR A 173 3.67 9.09 5.93
C THR A 173 4.78 9.54 4.96
N GLY A 174 4.57 9.41 3.66
CA GLY A 174 5.54 9.71 2.61
C GLY A 174 5.22 8.95 1.33
N VAL A 175 6.25 8.59 0.59
CA VAL A 175 6.13 7.89 -0.71
C VAL A 175 5.64 6.43 -0.55
N HIS A 176 5.73 5.88 0.65
CA HIS A 176 5.44 4.48 0.97
C HIS A 176 6.38 3.51 0.26
N SER A 177 5.86 2.47 -0.42
CA SER A 177 6.69 1.42 -1.03
C SER A 177 6.65 1.42 -2.56
N ASN A 178 5.92 2.36 -3.20
CA ASN A 178 5.70 2.35 -4.65
C ASN A 178 6.48 3.44 -5.38
N GLY A 179 6.76 3.22 -6.66
CA GLY A 179 7.47 4.20 -7.50
C GLY A 179 8.99 4.17 -7.36
N PHE A 180 9.59 3.32 -6.53
CA PHE A 180 11.02 3.33 -6.21
C PHE A 180 11.93 2.94 -7.36
N SER A 181 11.46 2.23 -8.37
CA SER A 181 12.25 2.00 -9.59
C SER A 181 12.54 3.32 -10.31
N LEU A 182 11.60 4.26 -10.32
CA LEU A 182 11.79 5.61 -10.86
C LEU A 182 12.65 6.46 -9.91
N VAL A 183 12.28 6.51 -8.62
CA VAL A 183 13.01 7.30 -7.60
C VAL A 183 14.51 6.96 -7.60
N ARG A 184 14.86 5.68 -7.61
CA ARG A 184 16.27 5.23 -7.63
C ARG A 184 17.01 5.69 -8.89
N LYS A 185 16.37 5.72 -10.07
CA LYS A 185 16.97 6.28 -11.29
C LYS A 185 17.20 7.78 -11.16
N LEU A 186 16.22 8.51 -10.60
CA LEU A 186 16.38 9.94 -10.36
C LEU A 186 17.54 10.24 -9.40
N LEU A 187 17.69 9.44 -8.35
CA LEU A 187 18.76 9.63 -7.36
C LEU A 187 20.18 9.43 -7.93
N ILE A 188 20.33 8.64 -8.98
CA ILE A 188 21.62 8.51 -9.69
C ILE A 188 22.03 9.83 -10.35
N GLU A 189 21.08 10.54 -10.96
CA GLU A 189 21.33 11.80 -11.67
C GLU A 189 21.22 13.03 -10.76
N TYR A 190 20.36 12.96 -9.75
CA TYR A 190 19.99 14.06 -8.86
C TYR A 190 20.06 13.61 -7.39
N PRO A 191 21.24 13.58 -6.78
CA PRO A 191 21.37 13.24 -5.36
C PRO A 191 20.56 14.20 -4.47
N VAL A 192 19.95 13.65 -3.43
CA VAL A 192 19.14 14.41 -2.47
C VAL A 192 19.90 14.66 -1.16
N CYS A 193 19.42 15.64 -0.38
CA CYS A 193 19.88 15.86 0.99
C CYS A 193 19.36 14.76 1.92
N ASP A 194 19.89 14.69 3.13
CA ASP A 194 19.52 13.68 4.12
C ASP A 194 18.02 13.75 4.49
N GLU A 195 17.44 14.94 4.55
CA GLU A 195 16.01 15.13 4.86
C GLU A 195 15.10 14.50 3.81
N HIS A 196 15.36 14.71 2.52
CA HIS A 196 14.61 14.04 1.45
C HIS A 196 14.84 12.52 1.46
N MET A 197 16.05 12.07 1.81
CA MET A 197 16.32 10.65 1.95
C MET A 197 15.50 10.04 3.11
N GLU A 198 15.29 10.77 4.20
CA GLU A 198 14.41 10.36 5.29
C GLU A 198 12.97 10.22 4.81
N GLN A 199 12.43 11.24 4.15
CA GLN A 199 11.07 11.21 3.61
C GLN A 199 10.86 10.07 2.59
N LEU A 200 11.87 9.74 1.77
CA LEU A 200 11.82 8.61 0.86
C LEU A 200 11.80 7.26 1.59
N LEU A 201 12.50 7.13 2.72
CA LEU A 201 12.62 5.89 3.48
C LEU A 201 11.60 5.78 4.63
N GLU A 202 10.74 6.79 4.81
CA GLU A 202 9.64 6.71 5.77
C GLU A 202 8.80 5.45 5.49
N PRO A 203 8.47 4.65 6.53
CA PRO A 203 7.74 3.40 6.31
C PRO A 203 6.30 3.66 5.87
N THR A 204 5.77 2.70 5.14
CA THR A 204 4.35 2.67 4.75
C THR A 204 3.47 2.69 5.99
N GLN A 205 2.49 3.59 6.00
CA GLN A 205 1.50 3.74 7.06
C GLN A 205 0.66 2.47 7.21
N LEU A 206 0.49 2.02 8.46
CA LEU A 206 -0.45 0.97 8.84
C LEU A 206 -1.81 1.61 9.14
N TYR A 207 -2.80 1.39 8.28
CA TYR A 207 -4.14 2.01 8.39
C TYR A 207 -5.12 1.24 9.26
N HIS A 208 -4.71 0.12 9.85
CA HIS A 208 -5.56 -0.72 10.70
C HIS A 208 -6.27 0.08 11.79
N ASN A 209 -5.56 0.93 12.53
CA ASN A 209 -6.15 1.74 13.59
C ASN A 209 -7.14 2.78 13.07
N HIS A 210 -6.89 3.41 11.91
CA HIS A 210 -7.81 4.36 11.28
C HIS A 210 -9.13 3.67 10.92
N ILE A 211 -9.07 2.52 10.26
CA ILE A 211 -10.25 1.75 9.88
C ILE A 211 -11.01 1.25 11.12
N LYS A 212 -10.30 0.80 12.15
CA LYS A 212 -10.89 0.41 13.43
C LYS A 212 -11.60 1.58 14.12
N MET A 213 -11.00 2.77 14.13
CA MET A 213 -11.61 3.98 14.67
C MET A 213 -12.87 4.39 13.89
N LEU A 214 -12.86 4.35 12.56
CA LEU A 214 -14.04 4.63 11.74
C LEU A 214 -15.19 3.69 12.11
N ARG A 215 -14.93 2.37 12.19
CA ARG A 215 -15.93 1.36 12.59
C ARG A 215 -16.46 1.59 14.01
N SER A 216 -15.57 1.90 14.95
CA SER A 216 -15.96 2.12 16.37
C SER A 216 -16.81 3.38 16.54
N ASN A 217 -16.71 4.34 15.66
CA ASN A 217 -17.53 5.55 15.63
C ASN A 217 -18.75 5.41 14.70
N PHE A 218 -19.11 4.18 14.33
CA PHE A 218 -20.28 3.87 13.49
C PHE A 218 -20.27 4.58 12.15
N VAL A 219 -19.09 4.90 11.63
CA VAL A 219 -18.96 5.39 10.26
C VAL A 219 -19.25 4.24 9.31
N ASP A 220 -20.27 4.42 8.47
CA ASP A 220 -20.64 3.43 7.44
C ASP A 220 -19.61 3.49 6.31
N ILE A 221 -18.66 2.54 6.33
CA ILE A 221 -17.65 2.41 5.29
C ILE A 221 -18.28 1.65 4.11
N LYS A 222 -18.22 2.24 2.91
CA LYS A 222 -18.80 1.66 1.70
C LYS A 222 -17.76 1.06 0.75
N ALA A 223 -16.53 1.54 0.79
CA ALA A 223 -15.40 0.97 0.08
C ALA A 223 -14.09 1.47 0.68
N ILE A 224 -13.03 0.68 0.54
CA ILE A 224 -11.66 1.03 0.92
C ILE A 224 -10.74 0.69 -0.25
N ALA A 225 -9.77 1.55 -0.53
CA ALA A 225 -8.73 1.30 -1.51
C ALA A 225 -7.35 1.70 -0.96
N HIS A 226 -6.41 0.78 -0.96
CA HIS A 226 -5.00 1.04 -0.66
C HIS A 226 -4.34 1.69 -1.88
N ILE A 227 -3.68 2.82 -1.69
CA ILE A 227 -3.07 3.58 -2.78
C ILE A 227 -1.63 3.14 -2.96
N THR A 228 -1.43 2.24 -3.92
CA THR A 228 -0.17 1.58 -4.25
C THR A 228 0.27 1.89 -5.68
N GLY A 229 0.90 0.97 -6.40
CA GLY A 229 1.53 1.18 -7.70
C GLY A 229 0.65 1.70 -8.85
N GLY A 230 -0.67 1.70 -8.69
CA GLY A 230 -1.62 2.34 -9.62
C GLY A 230 -2.05 3.73 -9.19
N GLY A 231 -1.51 4.25 -8.08
CA GLY A 231 -1.86 5.54 -7.53
C GLY A 231 -3.37 5.69 -7.30
N PHE A 232 -3.93 6.85 -7.57
CA PHE A 232 -5.35 7.15 -7.35
C PHE A 232 -6.30 6.27 -8.17
N SER A 233 -5.83 5.65 -9.26
CA SER A 233 -6.66 4.72 -10.05
C SER A 233 -7.03 3.45 -9.28
N ASN A 234 -6.35 3.13 -8.17
CA ASN A 234 -6.65 1.95 -7.36
C ASN A 234 -8.07 1.94 -6.79
N ILE A 235 -8.67 3.10 -6.56
CA ILE A 235 -10.06 3.21 -6.10
C ILE A 235 -11.05 2.60 -7.10
N ASN A 236 -10.73 2.61 -8.40
CA ASN A 236 -11.58 2.02 -9.44
C ASN A 236 -11.73 0.49 -9.31
N ARG A 237 -10.83 -0.18 -8.55
CA ARG A 237 -10.96 -1.61 -8.27
C ARG A 237 -12.17 -1.94 -7.40
N VAL A 238 -12.60 -1.00 -6.56
CA VAL A 238 -13.69 -1.19 -5.60
C VAL A 238 -14.99 -0.48 -6.00
N LEU A 239 -14.92 0.48 -6.92
CA LEU A 239 -16.12 1.17 -7.45
C LEU A 239 -16.79 0.36 -8.56
N SER A 240 -18.12 0.52 -8.65
CA SER A 240 -18.88 0.04 -9.81
C SER A 240 -18.51 0.84 -11.07
N LYS A 241 -18.54 0.19 -12.24
CA LYS A 241 -18.33 0.85 -13.54
C LYS A 241 -19.36 1.94 -13.87
N LEU A 242 -20.44 2.02 -13.10
CA LEU A 242 -21.52 3.01 -13.29
C LEU A 242 -21.26 4.35 -12.59
N VAL A 243 -20.21 4.41 -11.76
CA VAL A 243 -19.87 5.60 -10.97
C VAL A 243 -18.40 5.98 -11.12
N THR A 244 -18.11 7.25 -10.89
CA THR A 244 -16.75 7.79 -10.87
C THR A 244 -16.63 8.84 -9.75
N ILE A 245 -15.43 9.38 -9.56
CA ILE A 245 -15.15 10.42 -8.57
C ILE A 245 -15.06 11.77 -9.28
N GLN A 246 -15.82 12.74 -8.79
CA GLN A 246 -15.59 14.15 -9.06
C GLN A 246 -14.65 14.69 -7.97
N TYR A 247 -13.36 14.80 -8.28
CA TYR A 247 -12.39 15.40 -7.38
C TYR A 247 -12.66 16.90 -7.19
N TYR A 248 -12.44 17.40 -5.96
CA TYR A 248 -12.64 18.81 -5.61
C TYR A 248 -11.42 19.66 -5.94
N ASP A 249 -10.23 19.09 -5.84
CA ASP A 249 -8.98 19.78 -6.11
C ASP A 249 -8.26 19.17 -7.32
N ALA A 250 -7.61 20.03 -8.09
CA ALA A 250 -6.76 19.63 -9.20
C ALA A 250 -5.29 19.44 -8.77
N ASP A 251 -4.90 19.90 -7.57
CA ASP A 251 -3.56 19.66 -7.02
C ASP A 251 -3.45 18.18 -6.60
N PRO A 252 -2.48 17.44 -7.14
CA PRO A 252 -2.30 16.04 -6.78
C PRO A 252 -1.65 15.84 -5.42
N PHE A 253 -1.13 16.88 -4.76
CA PHE A 253 -0.32 16.74 -3.56
C PHE A 253 -1.08 17.20 -2.32
N TYR A 254 -1.24 16.30 -1.35
CA TYR A 254 -1.96 16.55 -0.10
C TYR A 254 -1.04 16.67 1.10
N GLU A 255 -0.06 15.77 1.22
CA GLU A 255 0.96 15.77 2.27
C GLU A 255 2.34 15.48 1.67
N HIS A 256 3.42 15.84 2.38
CA HIS A 256 4.81 15.65 1.93
C HIS A 256 5.09 16.28 0.55
N GLU A 257 4.50 17.43 0.31
CA GLU A 257 4.51 18.15 -0.97
C GLU A 257 5.93 18.33 -1.53
N GLU A 258 6.91 18.59 -0.68
CA GLU A 258 8.30 18.84 -1.09
C GLU A 258 8.92 17.65 -1.79
N ILE A 259 8.78 16.43 -1.24
CA ILE A 259 9.36 15.24 -1.86
C ILE A 259 8.63 14.87 -3.16
N PHE A 260 7.29 15.03 -3.21
CA PHE A 260 6.54 14.77 -4.44
C PHE A 260 6.83 15.81 -5.53
N LYS A 261 6.98 17.09 -5.19
CA LYS A 261 7.43 18.14 -6.10
C LYS A 261 8.86 17.90 -6.60
N TRP A 262 9.76 17.44 -5.73
CA TRP A 262 11.10 17.04 -6.16
C TRP A 262 11.03 15.91 -7.20
N ILE A 263 10.27 14.85 -6.92
CA ILE A 263 10.07 13.73 -7.85
C ILE A 263 9.50 14.24 -9.18
N GLN A 264 8.43 15.04 -9.15
CA GLN A 264 7.78 15.58 -10.33
C GLN A 264 8.74 16.45 -11.17
N ASN A 265 9.44 17.37 -10.53
CA ASN A 265 10.37 18.28 -11.19
C ASN A 265 11.55 17.54 -11.85
N LYS A 266 12.05 16.46 -11.22
CA LYS A 266 13.18 15.69 -11.77
C LYS A 266 12.75 14.68 -12.83
N SER A 267 11.58 14.07 -12.66
CA SER A 267 11.02 13.12 -13.63
C SER A 267 10.34 13.80 -14.83
N GLN A 268 9.87 15.05 -14.68
CA GLN A 268 9.03 15.78 -15.63
C GLN A 268 7.69 15.09 -15.89
N LEU A 269 7.15 14.35 -14.89
CA LEU A 269 5.82 13.75 -14.96
C LEU A 269 4.74 14.84 -14.88
N SER A 270 3.68 14.68 -15.67
CA SER A 270 2.46 15.46 -15.50
C SER A 270 1.73 15.11 -14.19
N ASN A 271 0.81 15.97 -13.75
CA ASN A 271 -0.01 15.70 -12.54
C ASN A 271 -0.73 14.35 -12.63
N ILE A 272 -1.28 14.00 -13.78
CA ILE A 272 -1.98 12.73 -14.01
C ILE A 272 -1.01 11.54 -13.88
N GLU A 273 0.20 11.65 -14.42
CA GLU A 273 1.20 10.59 -14.30
C GLU A 273 1.69 10.44 -12.86
N MET A 274 1.84 11.55 -12.13
CA MET A 274 2.14 11.52 -10.68
C MET A 274 1.05 10.76 -9.91
N GLN A 275 -0.22 11.12 -10.10
CA GLN A 275 -1.36 10.47 -9.46
C GLN A 275 -1.54 8.99 -9.85
N ASN A 276 -1.06 8.57 -11.01
CA ASN A 276 -1.10 7.17 -11.47
C ASN A 276 0.14 6.35 -11.04
N THR A 277 1.17 6.99 -10.49
CA THR A 277 2.42 6.32 -10.11
C THR A 277 2.64 6.33 -8.60
N PHE A 278 2.28 7.43 -7.94
CA PHE A 278 2.52 7.69 -6.52
C PHE A 278 1.23 7.91 -5.75
N ASN A 279 1.32 7.80 -4.44
CA ASN A 279 0.21 8.08 -3.53
C ASN A 279 -0.07 9.59 -3.37
N CYS A 280 0.87 10.47 -3.75
CA CYS A 280 0.78 11.93 -3.68
C CYS A 280 0.29 12.47 -2.32
N GLY A 281 0.64 11.80 -1.21
CA GLY A 281 0.25 12.18 0.14
C GLY A 281 -1.01 11.48 0.66
N ILE A 282 -1.67 10.63 -0.15
CA ILE A 282 -2.86 9.85 0.24
C ILE A 282 -2.54 8.36 0.14
N GLY A 283 -2.43 7.68 1.27
CA GLY A 283 -2.10 6.26 1.25
C GLY A 283 -3.31 5.32 1.27
N MET A 284 -4.48 5.82 1.70
CA MET A 284 -5.72 5.03 1.69
C MET A 284 -6.92 5.92 1.35
N MET A 285 -7.80 5.46 0.47
CA MET A 285 -9.07 6.10 0.19
C MET A 285 -10.22 5.31 0.78
N VAL A 286 -11.19 6.02 1.40
CA VAL A 286 -12.37 5.43 2.01
C VAL A 286 -13.62 6.14 1.49
N VAL A 287 -14.63 5.38 1.06
CA VAL A 287 -15.93 5.92 0.65
C VAL A 287 -16.90 5.84 1.82
N ILE A 288 -17.52 6.98 2.16
CA ILE A 288 -18.47 7.11 3.27
C ILE A 288 -19.69 7.96 2.86
N PRO A 289 -20.86 7.80 3.51
CA PRO A 289 -21.97 8.75 3.34
C PRO A 289 -21.56 10.17 3.74
N ALA A 290 -21.97 11.17 3.00
CA ALA A 290 -21.67 12.58 3.30
C ALA A 290 -22.12 13.00 4.71
N THR A 291 -23.20 12.40 5.22
CA THR A 291 -23.73 12.66 6.56
C THR A 291 -22.81 12.19 7.69
N ARG A 292 -21.85 11.29 7.38
CA ARG A 292 -20.91 10.71 8.35
C ARG A 292 -19.56 11.43 8.42
N LEU A 293 -19.34 12.44 7.60
CA LEU A 293 -18.07 13.20 7.60
C LEU A 293 -17.70 13.76 9.00
N LYS A 294 -18.68 14.28 9.73
CA LYS A 294 -18.50 14.82 11.08
C LYS A 294 -18.14 13.77 12.15
N ASP A 295 -18.35 12.50 11.86
CA ASP A 295 -18.15 11.38 12.79
C ASP A 295 -16.74 10.77 12.65
N ILE A 296 -15.89 11.29 11.75
CA ILE A 296 -14.50 10.86 11.59
C ILE A 296 -13.70 11.29 12.82
N PRO A 297 -13.04 10.34 13.52
CA PRO A 297 -12.45 10.60 14.84
C PRO A 297 -10.97 11.01 14.80
N PHE A 298 -10.42 11.32 13.63
CA PHE A 298 -9.03 11.74 13.42
C PHE A 298 -8.97 12.92 12.44
N SER A 299 -7.82 13.60 12.34
CA SER A 299 -7.66 14.82 11.55
C SER A 299 -6.74 14.68 10.34
N ASP A 300 -5.99 13.58 10.24
CA ASP A 300 -5.03 13.28 9.16
C ASP A 300 -5.72 12.70 7.93
N TYR A 301 -6.72 13.45 7.42
CA TYR A 301 -7.43 13.12 6.19
C TYR A 301 -7.82 14.37 5.40
N SER A 302 -8.09 14.17 4.12
CA SER A 302 -8.64 15.17 3.20
C SER A 302 -9.92 14.64 2.54
N VAL A 303 -10.89 15.53 2.27
CA VAL A 303 -12.07 15.18 1.46
C VAL A 303 -11.70 15.37 0.00
N LEU A 304 -11.46 14.28 -0.70
CA LEU A 304 -10.94 14.29 -2.07
C LEU A 304 -11.99 14.63 -3.11
N GLY A 305 -13.23 14.22 -2.89
CA GLY A 305 -14.30 14.40 -3.86
C GLY A 305 -15.56 13.67 -3.48
N LYS A 306 -16.47 13.56 -4.44
CA LYS A 306 -17.75 12.85 -4.28
C LYS A 306 -18.03 11.89 -5.42
N ILE A 307 -18.84 10.89 -5.14
CA ILE A 307 -19.28 9.90 -6.11
C ILE A 307 -20.36 10.52 -7.02
N ILE A 308 -20.13 10.43 -8.33
CA ILE A 308 -21.05 10.88 -9.39
C ILE A 308 -21.28 9.75 -10.40
N PRO A 309 -22.32 9.85 -11.26
CA PRO A 309 -22.51 8.90 -12.36
C PRO A 309 -21.29 8.94 -13.31
N CYS A 310 -20.92 7.78 -13.84
CA CYS A 310 -20.01 7.72 -14.98
C CYS A 310 -20.73 8.25 -16.22
N SER A 311 -20.14 9.23 -16.90
CA SER A 311 -20.71 9.84 -18.13
C SER A 311 -20.60 8.90 -19.33
#